data_feaa8211bd6c8a6fd992f534de91a61b
#
_entry.id   feaa8211bd6c8a6fd992f534de91a61b
#
_cell.length_a   1.000
_cell.length_b   1.000
_cell.length_c   1.000
_cell.angle_alpha   90.00
_cell.angle_beta   90.00
_cell.angle_gamma   90.00
#
_symmetry.space_group_name_H-M   'P 1'
#
loop_
_entity.id
_entity.type
_entity.pdbx_description
1 polymer ?
#
loop_
_entity_poly.entity_id
_entity_poly.type
_entity_poly.pdbx_seq_one_letter_code
_entity_poly.pdbx_strand_id
1 'polypeptide(L)'
;MSKHPGIYYDIRRKARDIEVVKGLRTASRFITPFQNKVELQYLHDHARITAGINLAANTPLNFSGVVGNSFFSIGTDLSFDMVKKKFEKWDAGLSFNTAILIASLTLDDMGDTLSGSCYYTVSPQTNTAFGTELSHKFMSNETTFTLATQHSLFPITLVKTRVSSNGKVGALIQQQLFPSLFLFTIAGDVDVRDVSRTAKLGLSLAVKPLDQNK
;
A
#
# COMPACT_ATOMS: atom_id res chain seq x y z
N MET A 1 4.05 18.81 6.63
CA MET A 1 2.91 17.89 6.53
C MET A 1 1.96 18.41 5.46
N SER A 2 1.64 17.62 4.45
CA SER A 2 0.70 18.02 3.39
C SER A 2 -0.69 18.25 4.00
N LYS A 3 -1.29 19.42 3.74
CA LYS A 3 -2.64 19.78 4.20
C LYS A 3 -3.76 19.07 3.44
N HIS A 4 -3.42 18.33 2.37
CA HIS A 4 -4.40 17.69 1.50
C HIS A 4 -4.69 16.26 1.96
N PRO A 5 -5.95 15.80 1.88
CA PRO A 5 -6.26 14.39 1.99
C PRO A 5 -5.53 13.64 0.88
N GLY A 6 -4.92 12.49 1.20
CA GLY A 6 -4.25 11.65 0.23
C GLY A 6 -5.17 11.18 -0.91
N ILE A 7 -4.65 10.46 -1.87
CA ILE A 7 -5.48 9.72 -2.83
C ILE A 7 -6.09 8.50 -2.12
N TYR A 8 -7.18 7.93 -2.66
CA TYR A 8 -7.84 6.74 -2.08
C TYR A 8 -6.85 5.62 -1.71
N TYR A 9 -5.84 5.39 -2.55
CA TYR A 9 -4.77 4.43 -2.29
C TYR A 9 -3.97 4.72 -1.02
N ASP A 10 -3.87 5.96 -0.59
CA ASP A 10 -3.12 6.34 0.62
C ASP A 10 -3.87 5.97 1.89
N ILE A 11 -5.20 5.81 1.83
CA ILE A 11 -6.03 5.39 2.96
C ILE A 11 -5.51 4.08 3.55
N ARG A 12 -5.12 3.15 2.71
CA ARG A 12 -4.67 1.80 3.11
C ARG A 12 -3.15 1.61 3.05
N ARG A 13 -2.46 2.51 2.37
CA ARG A 13 -1.05 2.35 1.99
C ARG A 13 -0.12 2.20 3.19
N LYS A 14 -0.23 3.03 4.22
CA LYS A 14 0.73 3.05 5.33
C LYS A 14 0.69 1.77 6.17
N ALA A 15 -0.47 1.17 6.38
CA ALA A 15 -0.57 -0.12 7.06
C ALA A 15 0.04 -1.24 6.22
N ARG A 16 -0.12 -1.19 4.89
CA ARG A 16 0.48 -2.15 3.94
C ARG A 16 1.96 -1.89 3.65
N ASP A 17 2.49 -0.71 3.92
CA ASP A 17 3.91 -0.41 3.70
C ASP A 17 4.84 -1.18 4.66
N ILE A 18 4.29 -1.79 5.71
CA ILE A 18 4.97 -2.84 6.47
C ILE A 18 4.98 -4.16 5.68
N GLU A 19 4.17 -4.31 4.65
CA GLU A 19 4.09 -5.53 3.86
C GLU A 19 5.40 -5.79 3.10
N VAL A 20 6.04 -6.90 3.44
CA VAL A 20 7.35 -7.34 2.94
C VAL A 20 7.43 -7.44 1.40
N VAL A 21 6.31 -7.72 0.75
CA VAL A 21 6.26 -8.05 -0.69
C VAL A 21 6.20 -6.80 -1.60
N LYS A 22 5.78 -5.64 -1.10
CA LYS A 22 5.70 -4.42 -1.94
C LYS A 22 7.06 -3.83 -2.32
N GLY A 23 8.09 -4.05 -1.52
CA GLY A 23 9.45 -3.65 -1.87
C GLY A 23 9.96 -4.29 -3.17
N LEU A 24 9.52 -5.50 -3.47
CA LEU A 24 9.88 -6.24 -4.68
C LEU A 24 9.08 -5.81 -5.93
N ARG A 25 7.83 -5.40 -5.76
CA ARG A 25 7.02 -4.92 -6.89
C ARG A 25 7.38 -3.51 -7.36
N THR A 26 7.98 -2.69 -6.52
CA THR A 26 8.37 -1.33 -6.89
C THR A 26 9.61 -1.30 -7.78
N ALA A 27 10.48 -2.31 -7.70
CA ALA A 27 11.67 -2.41 -8.54
C ALA A 27 11.37 -2.86 -9.99
N SER A 28 10.25 -3.55 -10.24
CA SER A 28 9.85 -4.02 -11.57
C SER A 28 9.07 -2.99 -12.40
N ARG A 29 8.92 -1.76 -11.92
CA ARG A 29 8.08 -0.74 -12.55
C ARG A 29 8.82 0.15 -13.57
N PHE A 30 10.02 -0.22 -13.97
CA PHE A 30 10.83 0.61 -14.88
C PHE A 30 10.67 0.32 -16.38
N ILE A 31 9.76 -0.54 -16.81
CA ILE A 31 9.43 -0.67 -18.24
C ILE A 31 7.92 -0.92 -18.35
N THR A 32 7.13 0.13 -18.29
CA THR A 32 5.78 0.08 -18.87
C THR A 32 5.80 0.80 -20.21
N PRO A 33 5.37 0.15 -21.30
CA PRO A 33 5.17 0.83 -22.57
C PRO A 33 4.16 1.96 -22.36
N PHE A 34 4.24 2.99 -23.17
CA PHE A 34 3.36 4.16 -23.21
C PHE A 34 1.90 3.76 -22.92
N GLN A 35 1.45 3.96 -21.71
CA GLN A 35 0.02 3.89 -21.42
C GLN A 35 -0.57 5.24 -21.78
N ASN A 36 -1.32 5.25 -22.88
CA ASN A 36 -2.15 6.40 -23.27
C ASN A 36 -3.28 6.56 -22.23
N LYS A 37 -2.97 7.10 -21.06
CA LYS A 37 -3.90 7.40 -19.99
C LYS A 37 -4.07 8.91 -19.91
N VAL A 38 -5.29 9.39 -20.03
CA VAL A 38 -5.64 10.78 -19.72
C VAL A 38 -6.20 10.81 -18.31
N GLU A 39 -5.63 11.62 -17.45
CA GLU A 39 -6.03 11.76 -16.06
C GLU A 39 -6.29 13.23 -15.76
N LEU A 40 -7.49 13.52 -15.28
CA LEU A 40 -7.88 14.84 -14.77
C LEU A 40 -7.92 14.80 -13.25
N GLN A 41 -7.18 15.70 -12.61
CA GLN A 41 -7.17 15.83 -11.16
C GLN A 41 -7.72 17.19 -10.75
N TYR A 42 -8.69 17.19 -9.86
CA TYR A 42 -9.15 18.38 -9.16
C TYR A 42 -8.66 18.30 -7.70
N LEU A 43 -7.93 19.31 -7.28
CA LEU A 43 -7.35 19.38 -5.95
C LEU A 43 -7.90 20.59 -5.19
N HIS A 44 -8.50 20.33 -4.04
CA HIS A 44 -8.96 21.32 -3.09
C HIS A 44 -8.39 21.01 -1.71
N ASP A 45 -8.38 21.96 -0.78
CA ASP A 45 -7.80 21.77 0.56
C ASP A 45 -8.38 20.59 1.34
N HIS A 46 -9.64 20.26 1.10
CA HIS A 46 -10.38 19.19 1.81
C HIS A 46 -10.92 18.11 0.89
N ALA A 47 -10.66 18.21 -0.41
CA ALA A 47 -11.17 17.26 -1.39
C ALA A 47 -10.18 17.03 -2.53
N ARG A 48 -10.07 15.79 -2.98
CA ARG A 48 -9.36 15.43 -4.20
C ARG A 48 -10.25 14.53 -5.03
N ILE A 49 -10.44 14.88 -6.27
CA ILE A 49 -11.19 14.10 -7.26
C ILE A 49 -10.23 13.79 -8.41
N THR A 50 -10.19 12.54 -8.82
CA THR A 50 -9.39 12.10 -9.96
C THR A 50 -10.29 11.32 -10.90
N ALA A 51 -10.31 11.72 -12.16
CA ALA A 51 -10.99 10.98 -13.23
C ALA A 51 -9.94 10.57 -14.27
N GLY A 52 -9.92 9.31 -14.67
CA GLY A 52 -8.95 8.77 -15.61
C GLY A 52 -9.59 7.90 -16.66
N ILE A 53 -9.16 8.07 -17.92
CA ILE A 53 -9.57 7.25 -19.06
C ILE A 53 -8.31 6.62 -19.67
N ASN A 54 -8.29 5.30 -19.83
CA ASN A 54 -7.27 4.61 -20.61
C ASN A 54 -7.71 4.62 -22.09
N LEU A 55 -6.86 5.13 -22.97
CA LEU A 55 -7.11 5.18 -24.42
C LEU A 55 -6.78 3.84 -25.13
N ALA A 56 -6.84 2.71 -24.43
CA ALA A 56 -6.68 1.37 -25.01
C ALA A 56 -8.03 0.81 -25.48
N ALA A 57 -8.01 -0.25 -26.27
CA ALA A 57 -9.20 -0.83 -26.92
C ALA A 57 -10.33 -1.25 -25.95
N ASN A 58 -10.03 -1.52 -24.67
CA ASN A 58 -11.00 -1.68 -23.60
C ASN A 58 -10.83 -0.53 -22.62
N THR A 59 -11.73 0.40 -22.64
CA THR A 59 -11.58 1.70 -21.94
C THR A 59 -12.36 1.72 -20.63
N PRO A 60 -11.77 1.32 -19.49
CA PRO A 60 -12.38 1.57 -18.20
C PRO A 60 -12.24 3.06 -17.85
N LEU A 61 -13.36 3.65 -17.47
CA LEU A 61 -13.43 4.97 -16.84
C LEU A 61 -13.20 4.80 -15.35
N ASN A 62 -12.12 5.35 -14.85
CA ASN A 62 -11.79 5.33 -13.43
C ASN A 62 -12.14 6.66 -12.79
N PHE A 63 -12.86 6.61 -11.70
CA PHE A 63 -13.22 7.77 -10.91
C PHE A 63 -12.83 7.51 -9.45
N SER A 64 -12.05 8.39 -8.87
CA SER A 64 -11.64 8.31 -7.47
C SER A 64 -11.89 9.65 -6.78
N GLY A 65 -12.53 9.60 -5.64
CA GLY A 65 -12.82 10.79 -4.83
C GLY A 65 -12.41 10.57 -3.38
N VAL A 66 -11.79 11.57 -2.78
CA VAL A 66 -11.46 11.59 -1.35
C VAL A 66 -11.82 12.95 -0.78
N VAL A 67 -12.53 12.94 0.33
CA VAL A 67 -12.88 14.14 1.09
C VAL A 67 -12.44 13.94 2.54
N GLY A 68 -11.88 14.97 3.14
CA GLY A 68 -11.47 14.88 4.53
C GLY A 68 -10.53 15.99 4.97
N ASN A 69 -9.98 15.81 6.14
CA ASN A 69 -8.99 16.69 6.74
C ASN A 69 -7.73 15.90 7.13
N SER A 70 -6.81 16.53 7.85
CA SER A 70 -5.56 15.91 8.29
C SER A 70 -5.76 14.69 9.21
N PHE A 71 -6.90 14.60 9.89
CA PHE A 71 -7.19 13.55 10.87
C PHE A 71 -8.13 12.48 10.34
N PHE A 72 -9.09 12.86 9.51
CA PHE A 72 -10.12 11.97 9.02
C PHE A 72 -10.33 12.16 7.53
N SER A 73 -10.42 11.07 6.78
CA SER A 73 -10.76 11.09 5.37
C SER A 73 -11.68 9.94 5.00
N ILE A 74 -12.58 10.22 4.06
CA ILE A 74 -13.46 9.24 3.43
C ILE A 74 -13.21 9.29 1.93
N GLY A 75 -13.15 8.13 1.29
CA GLY A 75 -12.89 8.04 -0.13
C GLY A 75 -13.63 6.90 -0.79
N THR A 76 -13.77 7.02 -2.09
CA THR A 76 -14.33 5.97 -2.95
C THR A 76 -13.52 5.88 -4.24
N ASP A 77 -13.46 4.66 -4.80
CA ASP A 77 -12.81 4.36 -6.07
C ASP A 77 -13.77 3.53 -6.93
N LEU A 78 -14.08 4.03 -8.10
CA LEU A 78 -15.04 3.46 -9.03
C LEU A 78 -14.35 3.17 -10.36
N SER A 79 -14.60 2.01 -10.94
CA SER A 79 -14.19 1.67 -12.30
C SER A 79 -15.41 1.19 -13.10
N PHE A 80 -15.66 1.85 -14.21
CA PHE A 80 -16.79 1.55 -15.08
C PHE A 80 -16.28 1.15 -16.46
N ASP A 81 -16.62 -0.06 -16.92
CA ASP A 81 -16.32 -0.52 -18.28
C ASP A 81 -17.37 0.04 -19.25
N MET A 82 -16.93 0.92 -20.15
CA MET A 82 -17.81 1.55 -21.14
C MET A 82 -18.29 0.56 -22.20
N VAL A 83 -17.55 -0.50 -22.49
CA VAL A 83 -17.88 -1.50 -23.51
C VAL A 83 -18.93 -2.46 -22.97
N LYS A 84 -18.72 -2.99 -21.77
CA LYS A 84 -19.65 -3.91 -21.10
C LYS A 84 -20.80 -3.21 -20.39
N LYS A 85 -20.76 -1.86 -20.27
CA LYS A 85 -21.72 -1.02 -19.54
C LYS A 85 -21.96 -1.52 -18.11
N LYS A 86 -20.89 -1.96 -17.44
CA LYS A 86 -20.92 -2.53 -16.08
C LYS A 86 -19.85 -1.91 -15.21
N PHE A 87 -20.14 -1.77 -13.91
CA PHE A 87 -19.11 -1.48 -12.93
C PHE A 87 -18.19 -2.68 -12.78
N GLU A 88 -16.91 -2.50 -12.99
CA GLU A 88 -15.88 -3.53 -12.77
C GLU A 88 -15.36 -3.50 -11.34
N LYS A 89 -15.41 -2.31 -10.71
CA LYS A 89 -14.89 -2.11 -9.38
C LYS A 89 -15.61 -0.96 -8.70
N TRP A 90 -15.98 -1.15 -7.45
CA TRP A 90 -16.25 -0.05 -6.55
C TRP A 90 -15.72 -0.38 -5.17
N ASP A 91 -14.98 0.54 -4.62
CA ASP A 91 -14.39 0.44 -3.31
C ASP A 91 -14.72 1.69 -2.51
N ALA A 92 -14.87 1.56 -1.21
CA ALA A 92 -15.07 2.67 -0.30
C ALA A 92 -14.13 2.53 0.90
N GLY A 93 -13.72 3.64 1.48
CA GLY A 93 -12.81 3.60 2.61
C GLY A 93 -12.89 4.83 3.50
N LEU A 94 -12.60 4.59 4.77
CA LEU A 94 -12.44 5.58 5.81
C LEU A 94 -11.00 5.52 6.31
N SER A 95 -10.40 6.64 6.66
CA SER A 95 -9.15 6.63 7.40
C SER A 95 -9.15 7.66 8.51
N PHE A 96 -8.52 7.27 9.60
CA PHE A 96 -8.21 8.11 10.74
C PHE A 96 -6.70 8.18 10.89
N ASN A 97 -6.15 9.38 10.96
CA ASN A 97 -4.73 9.63 10.88
C ASN A 97 -4.30 10.61 11.99
N THR A 98 -3.46 10.13 12.89
CA THR A 98 -2.78 10.96 13.89
C THR A 98 -1.26 10.85 13.73
N ALA A 99 -0.51 11.58 14.54
CA ALA A 99 0.96 11.53 14.50
C ALA A 99 1.52 10.13 14.79
N ILE A 100 0.85 9.34 15.62
CA ILE A 100 1.33 8.03 16.09
C ILE A 100 0.46 6.86 15.64
N LEU A 101 -0.80 7.10 15.28
CA LEU A 101 -1.78 6.08 14.93
C LEU A 101 -2.43 6.41 13.59
N ILE A 102 -2.44 5.42 12.71
CA ILE A 102 -3.21 5.46 11.46
C ILE A 102 -4.10 4.23 11.45
N ALA A 103 -5.40 4.45 11.37
CA ALA A 103 -6.38 3.39 11.23
C ALA A 103 -7.15 3.56 9.92
N SER A 104 -7.49 2.48 9.26
CA SER A 104 -8.34 2.51 8.08
C SER A 104 -9.32 1.37 8.06
N LEU A 105 -10.48 1.62 7.49
CA LEU A 105 -11.50 0.64 7.19
C LEU A 105 -11.83 0.77 5.71
N THR A 106 -11.74 -0.32 4.97
CA THR A 106 -12.03 -0.34 3.53
C THR A 106 -13.00 -1.45 3.19
N LEU A 107 -13.88 -1.17 2.28
CA LEU A 107 -14.79 -2.10 1.66
C LEU A 107 -14.37 -2.22 0.19
N ASP A 108 -13.80 -3.35 -0.16
CA ASP A 108 -13.18 -3.61 -1.45
C ASP A 108 -13.97 -4.70 -2.22
N ASP A 109 -13.58 -4.95 -3.47
CA ASP A 109 -14.13 -6.03 -4.31
C ASP A 109 -15.66 -5.97 -4.46
N MET A 110 -16.21 -4.79 -4.76
CA MET A 110 -17.65 -4.54 -4.90
C MET A 110 -18.46 -4.87 -3.63
N GLY A 111 -17.86 -4.67 -2.45
CA GLY A 111 -18.48 -4.92 -1.16
C GLY A 111 -18.28 -6.34 -0.62
N ASP A 112 -17.52 -7.18 -1.30
CA ASP A 112 -17.26 -8.55 -0.83
C ASP A 112 -16.18 -8.63 0.25
N THR A 113 -15.23 -7.69 0.27
CA THR A 113 -14.11 -7.72 1.19
C THR A 113 -14.12 -6.52 2.13
N LEU A 114 -14.34 -6.75 3.41
CA LEU A 114 -14.18 -5.73 4.46
C LEU A 114 -12.78 -5.89 5.08
N SER A 115 -11.99 -4.82 5.06
CA SER A 115 -10.65 -4.83 5.64
C SER A 115 -10.48 -3.67 6.61
N GLY A 116 -10.06 -3.99 7.84
CA GLY A 116 -9.65 -3.02 8.84
C GLY A 116 -8.15 -3.08 9.05
N SER A 117 -7.46 -1.96 9.02
CA SER A 117 -6.02 -1.90 9.29
C SER A 117 -5.67 -0.82 10.30
N CYS A 118 -4.65 -1.11 11.09
CA CYS A 118 -4.14 -0.20 12.10
C CYS A 118 -2.61 -0.20 12.04
N TYR A 119 -2.02 0.99 12.02
CA TYR A 119 -0.58 1.20 12.08
C TYR A 119 -0.27 2.11 13.27
N TYR A 120 0.57 1.62 14.17
CA TYR A 120 0.97 2.33 15.38
C TYR A 120 2.48 2.55 15.41
N THR A 121 2.91 3.80 15.52
CA THR A 121 4.32 4.18 15.66
C THR A 121 4.69 4.20 17.13
N VAL A 122 5.49 3.23 17.57
CA VAL A 122 5.96 3.11 18.96
C VAL A 122 7.08 4.11 19.22
N SER A 123 8.06 4.18 18.32
CA SER A 123 9.19 5.08 18.44
C SER A 123 9.56 5.65 17.07
N PRO A 124 9.36 6.95 16.86
CA PRO A 124 9.79 7.62 15.62
C PRO A 124 11.31 7.60 15.44
N GLN A 125 12.07 7.63 16.52
CA GLN A 125 13.53 7.66 16.50
C GLN A 125 14.14 6.38 15.95
N THR A 126 13.60 5.23 16.33
CA THR A 126 14.06 3.91 15.90
C THR A 126 13.20 3.34 14.75
N ASN A 127 12.31 4.14 14.14
CA ASN A 127 11.33 3.67 13.17
C ASN A 127 10.61 2.38 13.61
N THR A 128 10.37 2.25 14.92
CA THR A 128 9.67 1.08 15.46
C THR A 128 8.18 1.30 15.30
N ALA A 129 7.54 0.39 14.59
CA ALA A 129 6.10 0.44 14.36
C ALA A 129 5.50 -0.97 14.31
N PHE A 130 4.23 -1.04 14.68
CA PHE A 130 3.39 -2.23 14.55
C PHE A 130 2.25 -1.94 13.58
N GLY A 131 1.93 -2.93 12.77
CA GLY A 131 0.77 -2.91 11.88
C GLY A 131 -0.07 -4.14 12.08
N THR A 132 -1.37 -3.98 12.05
CA THR A 132 -2.34 -5.08 12.05
C THR A 132 -3.33 -4.88 10.92
N GLU A 133 -3.72 -5.95 10.27
CA GLU A 133 -4.78 -5.95 9.27
C GLU A 133 -5.70 -7.14 9.50
N LEU A 134 -7.00 -6.89 9.56
CA LEU A 134 -8.06 -7.87 9.58
C LEU A 134 -8.84 -7.73 8.28
N SER A 135 -8.93 -8.80 7.51
CA SER A 135 -9.68 -8.85 6.25
C SER A 135 -10.70 -9.97 6.31
N HIS A 136 -11.94 -9.66 6.00
CA HIS A 136 -13.03 -10.63 5.92
C HIS A 136 -13.67 -10.60 4.53
N LYS A 137 -13.73 -11.77 3.88
CA LYS A 137 -14.41 -11.97 2.60
C LYS A 137 -15.77 -12.59 2.84
N PHE A 138 -16.84 -11.88 2.48
CA PHE A 138 -18.21 -12.34 2.75
C PHE A 138 -18.60 -13.55 1.90
N MET A 139 -18.25 -13.57 0.61
CA MET A 139 -18.63 -14.71 -0.28
C MET A 139 -17.94 -16.01 0.11
N SER A 140 -16.67 -15.99 0.48
CA SER A 140 -15.92 -17.18 0.88
C SER A 140 -15.94 -17.44 2.39
N ASN A 141 -16.51 -16.51 3.17
CA ASN A 141 -16.50 -16.53 4.64
C ASN A 141 -15.09 -16.75 5.22
N GLU A 142 -14.09 -16.16 4.56
CA GLU A 142 -12.69 -16.31 4.94
C GLU A 142 -12.23 -15.07 5.69
N THR A 143 -11.72 -15.28 6.90
CA THR A 143 -11.15 -14.20 7.71
C THR A 143 -9.65 -14.38 7.79
N THR A 144 -8.91 -13.34 7.41
CA THR A 144 -7.45 -13.30 7.48
C THR A 144 -7.02 -12.20 8.44
N PHE A 145 -6.22 -12.56 9.43
CA PHE A 145 -5.55 -11.62 10.33
C PHE A 145 -4.06 -11.59 10.02
N THR A 146 -3.51 -10.40 9.89
CA THR A 146 -2.07 -10.17 9.62
C THR A 146 -1.49 -9.23 10.66
N LEU A 147 -0.38 -9.63 11.24
CA LEU A 147 0.44 -8.80 12.13
C LEU A 147 1.76 -8.50 11.43
N ALA A 148 2.19 -7.26 11.47
CA ALA A 148 3.45 -6.83 10.93
C ALA A 148 4.21 -5.95 11.92
N THR A 149 5.53 -6.06 11.91
CA THR A 149 6.41 -5.22 12.72
C THR A 149 7.52 -4.62 11.87
N GLN A 150 7.95 -3.44 12.25
CA GLN A 150 9.07 -2.74 11.64
C GLN A 150 9.98 -2.21 12.74
N HIS A 151 11.27 -2.36 12.56
CA HIS A 151 12.27 -1.84 13.49
C HIS A 151 13.58 -1.48 12.77
N SER A 152 14.15 -0.33 13.08
CA SER A 152 15.53 0.01 12.66
C SER A 152 16.51 -0.44 13.71
N LEU A 153 17.30 -1.47 13.39
CA LEU A 153 18.35 -1.98 14.26
C LEU A 153 19.51 -0.98 14.40
N PHE A 154 19.83 -0.30 13.30
CA PHE A 154 20.83 0.77 13.24
C PHE A 154 20.30 1.85 12.26
N PRO A 155 20.88 3.05 12.23
CA PRO A 155 20.44 4.11 11.32
C PRO A 155 20.36 3.68 9.86
N ILE A 156 21.11 2.66 9.47
CA ILE A 156 21.25 2.18 8.08
C ILE A 156 20.53 0.84 7.81
N THR A 157 20.00 0.16 8.84
CA THR A 157 19.39 -1.17 8.68
C THR A 157 17.95 -1.17 9.19
N LEU A 158 17.02 -1.45 8.31
CA LEU A 158 15.60 -1.58 8.60
C LEU A 158 15.16 -3.04 8.44
N VAL A 159 14.53 -3.58 9.46
CA VAL A 159 13.95 -4.92 9.44
C VAL A 159 12.44 -4.80 9.51
N LYS A 160 11.76 -5.55 8.64
CA LYS A 160 10.30 -5.70 8.66
C LYS A 160 9.95 -7.17 8.69
N THR A 161 8.96 -7.54 9.48
CA THR A 161 8.43 -8.90 9.52
C THR A 161 6.91 -8.86 9.46
N ARG A 162 6.32 -9.91 8.91
CA ARG A 162 4.88 -10.10 8.96
C ARG A 162 4.52 -11.57 9.16
N VAL A 163 3.42 -11.78 9.85
CA VAL A 163 2.82 -13.09 10.05
C VAL A 163 1.32 -12.98 9.80
N SER A 164 0.78 -13.93 9.07
CA SER A 164 -0.65 -13.97 8.75
C SER A 164 -1.29 -15.28 9.21
N SER A 165 -2.55 -15.23 9.64
CA SER A 165 -3.30 -16.39 10.11
C SER A 165 -3.47 -17.49 9.05
N ASN A 166 -3.33 -17.13 7.77
CA ASN A 166 -3.35 -18.09 6.67
C ASN A 166 -2.02 -18.87 6.48
N GLY A 167 -1.08 -18.74 7.42
CA GLY A 167 0.21 -19.45 7.40
C GLY A 167 1.32 -18.73 6.65
N LYS A 168 1.08 -17.54 6.12
CA LYS A 168 2.12 -16.78 5.41
C LYS A 168 2.99 -16.01 6.38
N VAL A 169 4.30 -16.20 6.27
CA VAL A 169 5.32 -15.48 7.03
C VAL A 169 6.28 -14.81 6.06
N GLY A 170 6.57 -13.55 6.30
CA GLY A 170 7.49 -12.78 5.47
C GLY A 170 8.47 -11.98 6.33
N ALA A 171 9.69 -11.86 5.85
CA ALA A 171 10.72 -11.01 6.43
C ALA A 171 11.44 -10.20 5.35
N LEU A 172 11.81 -8.98 5.70
CA LEU A 172 12.55 -8.09 4.81
C LEU A 172 13.63 -7.39 5.63
N ILE A 173 14.85 -7.40 5.09
CA ILE A 173 15.98 -6.64 5.62
C ILE A 173 16.38 -5.64 4.53
N GLN A 174 16.44 -4.38 4.91
CA GLN A 174 16.81 -3.29 4.04
C GLN A 174 18.01 -2.56 4.64
N GLN A 175 19.09 -2.48 3.89
CA GLN A 175 20.32 -1.86 4.33
C GLN A 175 20.74 -0.74 3.40
N GLN A 176 21.08 0.40 3.97
CA GLN A 176 21.69 1.51 3.23
C GLN A 176 23.20 1.30 3.22
N LEU A 177 23.79 1.21 2.03
CA LEU A 177 25.23 1.07 1.81
C LEU A 177 25.76 2.40 1.25
N PHE A 178 26.91 2.83 1.77
CA PHE A 178 27.51 4.14 1.50
C PHE A 178 26.52 5.30 1.77
N PRO A 179 26.93 6.44 2.28
CA PRO A 179 26.00 7.43 2.76
C PRO A 179 24.94 7.76 1.71
N SER A 180 23.78 7.11 1.84
CA SER A 180 22.54 7.33 1.09
C SER A 180 22.51 6.92 -0.39
N LEU A 181 23.59 6.39 -0.98
CA LEU A 181 23.62 6.13 -2.42
C LEU A 181 22.95 4.82 -2.83
N PHE A 182 23.23 3.73 -2.11
CA PHE A 182 22.71 2.40 -2.44
C PHE A 182 21.77 1.89 -1.34
N LEU A 183 20.63 1.35 -1.77
CA LEU A 183 19.67 0.69 -0.91
C LEU A 183 19.58 -0.78 -1.30
N PHE A 184 20.12 -1.64 -0.48
CA PHE A 184 20.07 -3.09 -0.68
C PHE A 184 18.93 -3.68 0.14
N THR A 185 18.11 -4.51 -0.50
CA THR A 185 16.95 -5.14 0.14
C THR A 185 16.95 -6.64 -0.14
N ILE A 186 16.85 -7.42 0.91
CA ILE A 186 16.60 -8.86 0.86
C ILE A 186 15.21 -9.09 1.45
N ALA A 187 14.37 -9.84 0.75
CA ALA A 187 13.05 -10.21 1.21
C ALA A 187 12.80 -11.71 1.02
N GLY A 188 12.20 -12.33 2.01
CA GLY A 188 11.74 -13.70 1.96
C GLY A 188 10.26 -13.78 2.33
N ASP A 189 9.49 -14.62 1.65
CA ASP A 189 8.09 -14.93 1.94
C ASP A 189 7.87 -16.43 1.80
N VAL A 190 7.20 -17.01 2.77
CA VAL A 190 6.95 -18.46 2.82
C VAL A 190 5.58 -18.74 3.41
N ASP A 191 4.89 -19.74 2.88
CA ASP A 191 3.73 -20.33 3.52
C ASP A 191 4.21 -21.51 4.39
N VAL A 192 4.01 -21.40 5.69
CA VAL A 192 4.45 -22.42 6.66
C VAL A 192 3.75 -23.79 6.42
N ARG A 193 2.59 -23.80 5.76
CA ARG A 193 1.86 -25.03 5.44
C ARG A 193 2.47 -25.81 4.28
N ASP A 194 3.17 -25.12 3.36
CA ASP A 194 3.82 -25.74 2.20
C ASP A 194 5.13 -25.00 1.86
N VAL A 195 6.12 -25.13 2.73
CA VAL A 195 7.41 -24.44 2.64
C VAL A 195 8.15 -24.76 1.35
N SER A 196 8.09 -26.02 0.89
CA SER A 196 8.86 -26.50 -0.24
C SER A 196 8.42 -25.90 -1.59
N ARG A 197 7.16 -25.50 -1.72
CA ARG A 197 6.58 -24.97 -2.97
C ARG A 197 6.38 -23.45 -2.95
N THR A 198 6.33 -22.85 -1.76
CA THR A 198 5.91 -21.46 -1.60
C THR A 198 7.02 -20.51 -1.22
N ALA A 199 8.20 -21.03 -0.87
CA ALA A 199 9.34 -20.20 -0.51
C ALA A 199 9.74 -19.26 -1.67
N LYS A 200 9.65 -17.96 -1.44
CA LYS A 200 10.05 -16.91 -2.37
C LYS A 200 11.15 -16.08 -1.76
N LEU A 201 12.24 -15.92 -2.49
CA LEU A 201 13.33 -15.03 -2.14
C LEU A 201 13.42 -13.89 -3.17
N GLY A 202 13.59 -12.68 -2.69
CA GLY A 202 13.78 -11.52 -3.53
C GLY A 202 14.97 -10.69 -3.10
N LEU A 203 15.72 -10.21 -4.09
CA LEU A 203 16.82 -9.28 -3.92
C LEU A 203 16.54 -8.03 -4.72
N SER A 204 16.80 -6.87 -4.15
CA SER A 204 16.67 -5.59 -4.83
C SER A 204 17.83 -4.68 -4.47
N LEU A 205 18.35 -3.99 -5.48
CA LEU A 205 19.31 -2.91 -5.32
C LEU A 205 18.73 -1.65 -5.95
N ALA A 206 18.56 -0.61 -5.15
CA ALA A 206 18.11 0.69 -5.63
C ALA A 206 19.20 1.74 -5.42
N VAL A 207 19.38 2.61 -6.41
CA VAL A 207 20.28 3.77 -6.33
C VAL A 207 19.43 4.99 -6.05
N LYS A 208 19.71 5.70 -4.97
CA LYS A 208 19.09 6.99 -4.67
C LYS A 208 19.98 8.09 -5.26
N PRO A 209 19.45 8.98 -6.10
CA PRO A 209 20.22 10.16 -6.49
C PRO A 209 20.51 10.99 -5.24
N LEU A 210 21.72 11.52 -5.16
CA LEU A 210 22.09 12.50 -4.12
C LEU A 210 21.19 13.73 -4.31
N ASP A 211 20.40 14.07 -3.32
CA ASP A 211 19.69 15.34 -3.29
C ASP A 211 20.73 16.47 -3.29
N GLN A 212 20.86 17.18 -4.41
CA GLN A 212 21.74 18.34 -4.57
C GLN A 212 21.14 19.61 -3.94
N ASN A 213 20.40 19.51 -2.85
CA ASN A 213 19.92 20.67 -2.11
C ASN A 213 20.50 20.67 -0.70
N LYS A 214 21.66 21.30 -0.59
CA LYS A 214 22.15 21.98 0.60
C LYS A 214 22.44 23.43 0.27
#